data_89d5c8d575aea3b963ed135da75d18bf
#
_entry.id   89d5c8d575aea3b963ed135da75d18bf
#
_cell.length_a   1.000
_cell.length_b   1.000
_cell.length_c   1.000
_cell.angle_alpha   90.00
_cell.angle_beta   90.00
_cell.angle_gamma   90.00
#
_symmetry.space_group_name_H-M   'P 1'
#
loop_
_entity.id
_entity.type
_entity.pdbx_description
1 polymer ?
#
loop_
_entity_poly.entity_id
_entity_poly.type
_entity_poly.pdbx_seq_one_letter_code
_entity_poly.pdbx_strand_id
1 'polypeptide(L)'
;LIALQDLAERPVWQSPDLQLLMRRPASDLLRYRASSQVQYRYDLSLGKWRQQQLASLPAGSNPRTVAWAQAWWQKTAAQQPQVDKTALAQQFAQYLLSTLHAENYRYTLNPGLYGQHSADEFWFDKKEGFCEHIASSFVIAMRAVGVPARIVTGYQGAEQNTVDGYWAVRNSDAHAWAEIWLQGRGWQRIDPTGAI
;
A
#
# COMPACT_ATOMS: atom_id res chain seq x y z
N LEU A 1 -8.59 6.99 12.23
CA LEU A 1 -7.97 7.93 13.16
C LEU A 1 -7.81 7.24 14.50
N ILE A 2 -6.62 7.21 15.06
CA ILE A 2 -6.34 6.57 16.34
C ILE A 2 -6.08 7.69 17.35
N ALA A 3 -6.83 7.69 18.47
CA ALA A 3 -6.55 8.52 19.61
C ALA A 3 -5.97 7.65 20.73
N LEU A 4 -4.84 8.05 21.32
CA LEU A 4 -4.22 7.38 22.45
C LEU A 4 -4.59 8.08 23.75
N GLN A 5 -4.90 7.29 24.77
CA GLN A 5 -5.13 7.72 26.14
C GLN A 5 -4.18 6.93 27.07
N ASP A 6 -3.87 7.49 28.22
CA ASP A 6 -3.08 6.86 29.29
C ASP A 6 -1.57 6.65 29.03
N LEU A 7 -0.97 7.43 28.12
CA LEU A 7 0.48 7.51 27.98
C LEU A 7 1.08 8.74 28.72
N ALA A 8 0.56 9.06 29.89
CA ALA A 8 0.80 10.32 30.60
C ALA A 8 2.28 10.67 30.86
N GLU A 9 3.18 9.69 30.84
CA GLU A 9 4.60 9.92 31.12
C GLU A 9 5.51 9.79 29.87
N ARG A 10 4.97 9.44 28.72
CA ARG A 10 5.74 9.27 27.48
C ARG A 10 5.12 10.08 26.34
N PRO A 11 5.76 11.20 25.93
CA PRO A 11 5.22 12.03 24.86
C PRO A 11 5.14 11.23 23.56
N VAL A 12 3.93 11.09 23.06
CA VAL A 12 3.60 10.49 21.78
C VAL A 12 3.08 11.57 20.85
N TRP A 13 3.54 11.60 19.62
CA TRP A 13 2.97 12.47 18.59
C TRP A 13 2.58 11.67 17.36
N GLN A 14 1.64 12.20 16.62
CA GLN A 14 1.20 11.62 15.35
C GLN A 14 1.90 12.30 14.19
N SER A 15 2.51 11.51 13.30
CA SER A 15 3.06 12.02 12.05
C SER A 15 1.96 12.40 11.06
N PRO A 16 2.27 13.20 10.02
CA PRO A 16 1.33 13.44 8.92
C PRO A 16 0.84 12.17 8.22
N ASP A 17 1.57 11.07 8.33
CA ASP A 17 1.19 9.77 7.77
C ASP A 17 0.45 8.88 8.79
N LEU A 18 -0.08 9.48 9.86
CA LEU A 18 -0.85 8.85 10.94
C LEU A 18 -0.06 7.85 11.78
N GLN A 19 1.27 7.83 11.69
CA GLN A 19 2.11 7.01 12.57
C GLN A 19 2.16 7.62 13.97
N LEU A 20 2.10 6.78 14.98
CA LEU A 20 2.30 7.17 16.36
C LEU A 20 3.76 6.97 16.71
N LEU A 21 4.44 8.05 17.04
CA LEU A 21 5.88 8.07 17.26
C LEU A 21 6.17 8.44 18.71
N MET A 22 7.23 7.84 19.27
CA MET A 22 7.78 8.18 20.58
C MET A 22 9.23 8.59 20.44
N ARG A 23 9.69 9.50 21.31
CA ARG A 23 11.11 9.94 21.33
C ARG A 23 12.08 8.83 21.73
N ARG A 24 11.65 7.90 22.57
CA ARG A 24 12.47 6.79 23.04
C ARG A 24 11.79 5.47 22.68
N PRO A 25 12.54 4.45 22.26
CA PRO A 25 11.98 3.13 22.05
C PRO A 25 11.28 2.62 23.33
N ALA A 26 10.20 1.88 23.16
CA ALA A 26 9.58 1.16 24.26
C ALA A 26 10.49 -0.04 24.59
N SER A 27 11.16 -0.01 25.75
CA SER A 27 11.98 -1.12 26.26
C SER A 27 11.20 -2.08 27.14
N ASP A 28 10.02 -1.67 27.58
CA ASP A 28 9.18 -2.40 28.53
C ASP A 28 7.78 -2.58 27.96
N LEU A 29 6.99 -3.44 28.61
CA LEU A 29 5.58 -3.62 28.32
C LEU A 29 4.84 -2.28 28.42
N LEU A 30 4.28 -1.86 27.28
CA LEU A 30 3.52 -0.62 27.19
C LEU A 30 2.02 -0.94 27.18
N ARG A 31 1.29 -0.41 28.16
CA ARG A 31 -0.17 -0.44 28.16
C ARG A 31 -0.71 0.91 27.72
N TYR A 32 -1.66 0.88 26.81
CA TYR A 32 -2.34 2.08 26.34
C TYR A 32 -3.77 1.75 25.94
N ARG A 33 -4.62 2.76 25.93
CA ARG A 33 -5.96 2.66 25.35
C ARG A 33 -5.97 3.41 24.02
N ALA A 34 -6.48 2.77 22.99
CA ALA A 34 -6.63 3.37 21.68
C ALA A 34 -8.09 3.30 21.22
N SER A 35 -8.56 4.34 20.56
CA SER A 35 -9.81 4.34 19.83
C SER A 35 -9.54 4.63 18.36
N SER A 36 -10.21 3.91 17.47
CA SER A 36 -10.06 4.10 16.02
C SER A 36 -11.42 4.19 15.35
N GLN A 37 -11.47 4.95 14.25
CA GLN A 37 -12.64 5.01 13.38
C GLN A 37 -12.31 4.25 12.11
N VAL A 38 -13.11 3.23 11.78
CA VAL A 38 -12.92 2.38 10.60
C VAL A 38 -13.44 3.02 9.32
N GLN A 39 -14.37 3.97 9.42
CA GLN A 39 -14.85 4.76 8.28
C GLN A 39 -14.27 6.17 8.38
N TYR A 40 -13.32 6.48 7.53
CA TYR A 40 -12.67 7.78 7.49
C TYR A 40 -12.24 8.15 6.08
N ARG A 41 -12.09 9.45 5.85
CA ARG A 41 -11.41 10.00 4.67
C ARG A 41 -10.20 10.77 5.16
N TYR A 42 -9.07 10.54 4.52
CA TYR A 42 -7.82 11.14 4.94
C TYR A 42 -7.12 11.81 3.78
N ASP A 43 -6.61 13.03 4.04
CA ASP A 43 -5.81 13.82 3.12
C ASP A 43 -6.52 14.08 1.77
N LEU A 44 -7.72 14.67 1.84
CA LEU A 44 -8.57 14.95 0.69
C LEU A 44 -7.93 15.93 -0.31
N SER A 45 -6.96 16.73 0.16
CA SER A 45 -6.29 17.78 -0.62
C SER A 45 -4.77 17.69 -0.51
N LEU A 46 -4.19 16.66 -1.12
CA LEU A 46 -2.73 16.49 -1.17
C LEU A 46 -2.09 17.59 -2.03
N GLY A 47 -1.12 18.33 -1.47
CA GLY A 47 -0.42 19.39 -2.19
C GLY A 47 0.32 18.86 -3.43
N LYS A 48 0.39 19.66 -4.50
CA LYS A 48 0.98 19.25 -5.80
C LYS A 48 2.39 18.69 -5.69
N TRP A 49 3.24 19.32 -4.88
CA TRP A 49 4.60 18.83 -4.65
C TRP A 49 4.62 17.42 -4.06
N ARG A 50 3.76 17.16 -3.06
CA ARG A 50 3.66 15.85 -2.42
C ARG A 50 3.06 14.80 -3.37
N GLN A 51 2.10 15.20 -4.22
CA GLN A 51 1.59 14.32 -5.28
C GLN A 51 2.72 13.91 -6.23
N GLN A 52 3.56 14.84 -6.68
CA GLN A 52 4.68 14.56 -7.55
C GLN A 52 5.71 13.62 -6.89
N GLN A 53 6.06 13.87 -5.63
CA GLN A 53 6.98 12.99 -4.89
C GLN A 53 6.43 11.57 -4.77
N LEU A 54 5.16 11.42 -4.42
CA LEU A 54 4.53 10.12 -4.20
C LEU A 54 4.18 9.38 -5.51
N ALA A 55 4.25 10.06 -6.65
CA ALA A 55 4.15 9.48 -7.98
C ALA A 55 5.52 9.30 -8.66
N SER A 56 6.63 9.72 -8.04
CA SER A 56 7.95 9.60 -8.63
C SER A 56 8.51 8.19 -8.51
N LEU A 57 9.31 7.82 -9.50
CA LEU A 57 10.13 6.61 -9.53
C LEU A 57 11.59 7.01 -9.80
N PRO A 58 12.59 6.26 -9.29
CA PRO A 58 13.97 6.46 -9.67
C PRO A 58 14.16 6.29 -11.19
N ALA A 59 14.97 7.15 -11.79
CA ALA A 59 15.22 7.09 -13.22
C ALA A 59 15.77 5.73 -13.65
N GLY A 60 15.18 5.15 -14.70
CA GLY A 60 15.60 3.86 -15.24
C GLY A 60 15.20 2.63 -14.41
N SER A 61 14.44 2.82 -13.30
CA SER A 61 13.95 1.69 -12.52
C SER A 61 12.74 1.03 -13.18
N ASN A 62 12.70 -0.31 -13.14
CA ASN A 62 11.59 -1.13 -13.61
C ASN A 62 11.07 -0.75 -15.02
N PRO A 63 11.93 -0.71 -16.06
CA PRO A 63 11.56 -0.15 -17.36
C PRO A 63 10.43 -0.91 -18.05
N ARG A 64 10.32 -2.22 -17.88
CA ARG A 64 9.24 -3.03 -18.47
C ARG A 64 7.90 -2.72 -17.81
N THR A 65 7.86 -2.63 -16.49
CA THR A 65 6.67 -2.25 -15.73
C THR A 65 6.21 -0.84 -16.08
N VAL A 66 7.16 0.10 -16.18
CA VAL A 66 6.86 1.49 -16.57
C VAL A 66 6.26 1.54 -17.98
N ALA A 67 6.89 0.89 -18.95
CA ALA A 67 6.41 0.88 -20.33
C ALA A 67 5.02 0.21 -20.44
N TRP A 68 4.81 -0.93 -19.79
CA TRP A 68 3.55 -1.64 -19.76
C TRP A 68 2.41 -0.81 -19.15
N ALA A 69 2.66 -0.21 -18.00
CA ALA A 69 1.69 0.64 -17.31
C ALA A 69 1.31 1.87 -18.15
N GLN A 70 2.31 2.55 -18.73
CA GLN A 70 2.09 3.71 -19.58
C GLN A 70 1.35 3.37 -20.87
N ALA A 71 1.65 2.24 -21.50
CA ALA A 71 0.96 1.78 -22.71
C ALA A 71 -0.53 1.52 -22.42
N TRP A 72 -0.83 0.84 -21.31
CA TRP A 72 -2.22 0.62 -20.89
C TRP A 72 -2.95 1.94 -20.64
N TRP A 73 -2.31 2.85 -19.92
CA TRP A 73 -2.87 4.15 -19.56
C TRP A 73 -3.18 5.00 -20.79
N GLN A 74 -2.23 5.14 -21.70
CA GLN A 74 -2.38 5.92 -22.94
C GLN A 74 -3.47 5.35 -23.83
N LYS A 75 -3.49 4.04 -24.01
CA LYS A 75 -4.52 3.35 -24.81
C LYS A 75 -5.92 3.58 -24.22
N THR A 76 -6.09 3.39 -22.92
CA THR A 76 -7.39 3.51 -22.26
C THR A 76 -7.86 4.97 -22.25
N ALA A 77 -6.97 5.93 -21.98
CA ALA A 77 -7.29 7.34 -22.02
C ALA A 77 -7.72 7.81 -23.44
N ALA A 78 -7.10 7.30 -24.47
CA ALA A 78 -7.45 7.58 -25.85
C ALA A 78 -8.82 6.99 -26.24
N GLN A 79 -9.15 5.82 -25.72
CA GLN A 79 -10.46 5.17 -25.96
C GLN A 79 -11.60 5.77 -25.13
N GLN A 80 -11.28 6.41 -24.02
CA GLN A 80 -12.25 6.96 -23.07
C GLN A 80 -11.92 8.44 -22.71
N PRO A 81 -11.93 9.36 -23.68
CA PRO A 81 -11.49 10.74 -23.45
C PRO A 81 -12.36 11.52 -22.44
N GLN A 82 -13.59 11.03 -22.17
CA GLN A 82 -14.51 11.61 -21.19
C GLN A 82 -14.23 11.17 -19.74
N VAL A 83 -13.39 10.14 -19.53
CA VAL A 83 -13.07 9.64 -18.20
C VAL A 83 -12.00 10.51 -17.55
N ASP A 84 -12.25 10.98 -16.33
CA ASP A 84 -11.27 11.76 -15.58
C ASP A 84 -10.13 10.89 -15.06
N LYS A 85 -9.04 11.56 -14.63
CA LYS A 85 -7.86 10.87 -14.13
C LYS A 85 -8.14 9.99 -12.90
N THR A 86 -9.08 10.37 -12.05
CA THR A 86 -9.46 9.63 -10.84
C THR A 86 -10.11 8.30 -11.21
N ALA A 87 -11.08 8.35 -12.13
CA ALA A 87 -11.76 7.16 -12.62
C ALA A 87 -10.78 6.26 -13.42
N LEU A 88 -9.90 6.86 -14.24
CA LEU A 88 -8.87 6.11 -14.96
C LEU A 88 -7.89 5.41 -14.01
N ALA A 89 -7.50 6.07 -12.90
CA ALA A 89 -6.66 5.46 -11.88
C ALA A 89 -7.33 4.26 -11.19
N GLN A 90 -8.63 4.35 -10.95
CA GLN A 90 -9.40 3.23 -10.41
C GLN A 90 -9.51 2.07 -11.40
N GLN A 91 -9.74 2.35 -12.68
CA GLN A 91 -9.75 1.33 -13.73
C GLN A 91 -8.38 0.64 -13.85
N PHE A 92 -7.30 1.41 -13.77
CA PHE A 92 -5.94 0.83 -13.81
C PHE A 92 -5.65 -0.03 -12.59
N ALA A 93 -6.01 0.42 -11.38
CA ALA A 93 -5.89 -0.39 -10.18
C ALA A 93 -6.66 -1.71 -10.29
N GLN A 94 -7.89 -1.65 -10.81
CA GLN A 94 -8.70 -2.84 -11.05
C GLN A 94 -8.09 -3.77 -12.11
N TYR A 95 -7.50 -3.20 -13.17
CA TYR A 95 -6.78 -3.97 -14.18
C TYR A 95 -5.60 -4.72 -13.57
N LEU A 96 -4.80 -4.08 -12.72
CA LEU A 96 -3.69 -4.73 -12.02
C LEU A 96 -4.16 -5.88 -11.13
N LEU A 97 -5.24 -5.68 -10.36
CA LEU A 97 -5.83 -6.73 -9.53
C LEU A 97 -6.36 -7.90 -10.37
N SER A 98 -7.03 -7.59 -11.49
CA SER A 98 -7.52 -8.62 -12.41
C SER A 98 -6.38 -9.41 -13.05
N THR A 99 -5.25 -8.76 -13.35
CA THR A 99 -4.05 -9.43 -13.87
C THR A 99 -3.47 -10.40 -12.84
N LEU A 100 -3.39 -9.98 -11.58
CA LEU A 100 -2.93 -10.87 -10.48
C LEU A 100 -3.84 -12.09 -10.34
N HIS A 101 -5.15 -11.90 -10.45
CA HIS A 101 -6.12 -12.98 -10.32
C HIS A 101 -6.15 -13.94 -11.53
N ALA A 102 -6.00 -13.40 -12.74
CA ALA A 102 -6.15 -14.18 -13.98
C ALA A 102 -4.88 -14.93 -14.41
N GLU A 103 -3.72 -14.44 -14.04
CA GLU A 103 -2.44 -15.01 -14.42
C GLU A 103 -1.79 -15.69 -13.22
N ASN A 104 -1.26 -16.87 -13.35
CA ASN A 104 -0.72 -17.78 -12.31
C ASN A 104 0.33 -17.14 -11.36
N TYR A 105 -0.04 -16.05 -10.69
CA TYR A 105 0.76 -15.48 -9.59
C TYR A 105 0.63 -16.35 -8.34
N ARG A 106 1.69 -16.45 -7.56
CA ARG A 106 1.73 -17.32 -6.39
C ARG A 106 2.24 -16.58 -5.17
N TYR A 107 1.50 -16.66 -4.07
CA TYR A 107 1.99 -16.21 -2.78
C TYR A 107 2.97 -17.23 -2.21
N THR A 108 4.18 -16.80 -1.87
CA THR A 108 5.20 -17.61 -1.22
C THR A 108 6.12 -16.76 -0.37
N LEU A 109 6.49 -17.27 0.80
CA LEU A 109 7.46 -16.62 1.68
C LEU A 109 8.93 -16.87 1.24
N ASN A 110 9.13 -17.70 0.23
CA ASN A 110 10.47 -18.01 -0.30
C ASN A 110 10.53 -17.83 -1.82
N PRO A 111 10.37 -16.60 -2.34
CA PRO A 111 10.36 -16.30 -3.78
C PRO A 111 11.76 -16.24 -4.40
N GLY A 112 12.81 -16.52 -3.63
CA GLY A 112 14.19 -16.28 -4.05
C GLY A 112 14.57 -14.79 -4.05
N LEU A 113 15.77 -14.48 -4.51
CA LEU A 113 16.30 -13.13 -4.53
C LEU A 113 15.75 -12.35 -5.74
N TYR A 114 15.33 -11.13 -5.49
CA TYR A 114 14.95 -10.15 -6.50
C TYR A 114 16.11 -9.19 -6.76
N GLY A 115 16.26 -8.78 -8.01
CA GLY A 115 17.28 -7.83 -8.44
C GLY A 115 16.82 -6.38 -8.36
N GLN A 116 17.55 -5.52 -9.09
CA GLN A 116 17.31 -4.07 -9.10
C GLN A 116 15.94 -3.69 -9.68
N HIS A 117 15.42 -4.48 -10.62
CA HIS A 117 14.12 -4.24 -11.27
C HIS A 117 13.07 -5.21 -10.75
N SER A 118 12.86 -5.17 -9.45
CA SER A 118 12.02 -6.15 -8.73
C SER A 118 10.57 -6.22 -9.24
N ALA A 119 9.99 -5.09 -9.66
CA ALA A 119 8.65 -5.10 -10.23
C ALA A 119 8.62 -5.74 -11.63
N ASP A 120 9.64 -5.54 -12.46
CA ASP A 120 9.75 -6.20 -13.75
C ASP A 120 9.84 -7.72 -13.58
N GLU A 121 10.68 -8.16 -12.63
CA GLU A 121 10.82 -9.58 -12.31
C GLU A 121 9.53 -10.16 -11.76
N PHE A 122 8.82 -9.41 -10.90
CA PHE A 122 7.55 -9.85 -10.34
C PHE A 122 6.48 -9.99 -11.43
N TRP A 123 6.24 -8.94 -12.22
CA TRP A 123 5.15 -8.94 -13.18
C TRP A 123 5.38 -9.89 -14.37
N PHE A 124 6.62 -10.06 -14.81
CA PHE A 124 6.88 -10.70 -16.11
C PHE A 124 7.69 -11.99 -16.04
N ASP A 125 8.45 -12.20 -14.97
CA ASP A 125 9.40 -13.31 -14.93
C ASP A 125 9.04 -14.35 -13.87
N LYS A 126 8.98 -13.96 -12.60
CA LYS A 126 8.81 -14.88 -11.48
C LYS A 126 7.36 -15.17 -11.12
N LYS A 127 6.52 -14.17 -11.15
CA LYS A 127 5.10 -14.23 -10.78
C LYS A 127 4.86 -14.85 -9.38
N GLU A 128 5.79 -14.65 -8.47
CA GLU A 128 5.71 -15.17 -7.12
C GLU A 128 6.28 -14.18 -6.10
N GLY A 129 5.80 -14.22 -4.87
CA GLY A 129 6.26 -13.32 -3.83
C GLY A 129 5.36 -13.33 -2.61
N PHE A 130 5.69 -12.52 -1.63
CA PHE A 130 4.83 -12.25 -0.49
C PHE A 130 4.36 -10.78 -0.49
N CYS A 131 3.60 -10.39 0.52
CA CYS A 131 2.90 -9.10 0.54
C CYS A 131 3.76 -7.89 0.13
N GLU A 132 5.04 -7.83 0.52
CA GLU A 132 5.93 -6.73 0.15
C GLU A 132 6.23 -6.69 -1.35
N HIS A 133 6.50 -7.83 -1.99
CA HIS A 133 6.75 -7.93 -3.45
C HIS A 133 5.51 -7.52 -4.23
N ILE A 134 4.36 -8.00 -3.81
CA ILE A 134 3.07 -7.77 -4.47
C ILE A 134 2.68 -6.28 -4.33
N ALA A 135 2.70 -5.75 -3.10
CA ALA A 135 2.35 -4.37 -2.84
C ALA A 135 3.32 -3.38 -3.49
N SER A 136 4.65 -3.67 -3.46
CA SER A 136 5.64 -2.78 -4.10
C SER A 136 5.49 -2.77 -5.62
N SER A 137 5.28 -3.91 -6.24
CA SER A 137 5.10 -4.00 -7.71
C SER A 137 3.81 -3.29 -8.15
N PHE A 138 2.75 -3.39 -7.37
CA PHE A 138 1.51 -2.64 -7.60
C PHE A 138 1.75 -1.12 -7.48
N VAL A 139 2.42 -0.66 -6.42
CA VAL A 139 2.73 0.77 -6.20
C VAL A 139 3.61 1.32 -7.33
N ILE A 140 4.62 0.56 -7.77
CA ILE A 140 5.49 0.97 -8.88
C ILE A 140 4.67 1.16 -10.17
N ALA A 141 3.76 0.24 -10.49
CA ALA A 141 2.89 0.37 -11.66
C ALA A 141 1.97 1.60 -11.56
N MET A 142 1.38 1.88 -10.41
CA MET A 142 0.54 3.07 -10.19
C MET A 142 1.35 4.36 -10.33
N ARG A 143 2.57 4.41 -9.78
CA ARG A 143 3.47 5.57 -9.91
C ARG A 143 3.93 5.78 -11.34
N ALA A 144 4.14 4.72 -12.12
CA ALA A 144 4.53 4.80 -13.52
C ALA A 144 3.54 5.57 -14.40
N VAL A 145 2.27 5.63 -14.01
CA VAL A 145 1.21 6.42 -14.67
C VAL A 145 0.89 7.73 -13.95
N GLY A 146 1.75 8.14 -13.01
CA GLY A 146 1.61 9.42 -12.30
C GLY A 146 0.52 9.44 -11.24
N VAL A 147 0.09 8.28 -10.74
CA VAL A 147 -0.84 8.17 -9.59
C VAL A 147 -0.03 8.13 -8.30
N PRO A 148 -0.26 9.06 -7.35
CA PRO A 148 0.40 8.99 -6.05
C PRO A 148 0.04 7.69 -5.34
N ALA A 149 1.05 6.92 -4.98
CA ALA A 149 0.87 5.62 -4.34
C ALA A 149 1.96 5.38 -3.30
N ARG A 150 1.64 4.62 -2.25
CA ARG A 150 2.58 4.24 -1.20
C ARG A 150 2.34 2.81 -0.71
N ILE A 151 3.38 2.20 -0.18
CA ILE A 151 3.28 0.96 0.58
C ILE A 151 2.98 1.34 2.03
N VAL A 152 2.06 0.64 2.63
CA VAL A 152 1.76 0.73 4.06
C VAL A 152 2.03 -0.62 4.69
N THR A 153 2.72 -0.62 5.82
CA THR A 153 3.00 -1.82 6.60
C THR A 153 2.24 -1.76 7.92
N GLY A 154 1.84 -2.91 8.40
CA GLY A 154 1.11 -3.04 9.65
C GLY A 154 0.88 -4.50 9.99
N TYR A 155 -0.23 -4.80 10.62
CA TYR A 155 -0.65 -6.15 10.96
C TYR A 155 -2.04 -6.41 10.43
N GLN A 156 -2.28 -7.63 9.97
CA GLN A 156 -3.58 -8.07 9.46
C GLN A 156 -3.92 -9.43 10.05
N GLY A 157 -5.00 -9.48 10.80
CA GLY A 157 -5.41 -10.64 11.57
C GLY A 157 -5.06 -10.54 13.04
N ALA A 158 -5.67 -11.39 13.82
CA ALA A 158 -5.41 -11.60 15.24
C ALA A 158 -6.06 -12.91 15.68
N GLU A 159 -5.53 -13.57 16.69
CA GLU A 159 -6.14 -14.73 17.33
C GLU A 159 -6.79 -14.32 18.64
N GLN A 160 -8.06 -14.71 18.85
CA GLN A 160 -8.72 -14.52 20.11
C GLN A 160 -8.31 -15.65 21.07
N ASN A 161 -7.76 -15.26 22.23
CA ASN A 161 -7.54 -16.19 23.32
C ASN A 161 -8.88 -16.59 23.94
N THR A 162 -9.18 -17.87 23.90
CA THR A 162 -10.46 -18.40 24.39
C THR A 162 -10.59 -18.41 25.92
N VAL A 163 -9.49 -18.21 26.66
CA VAL A 163 -9.47 -18.25 28.12
C VAL A 163 -9.78 -16.88 28.71
N ASP A 164 -9.15 -15.83 28.18
CA ASP A 164 -9.25 -14.46 28.73
C ASP A 164 -9.90 -13.44 27.78
N GLY A 165 -10.21 -13.89 26.54
CA GLY A 165 -10.89 -13.08 25.53
C GLY A 165 -10.04 -12.01 24.87
N TYR A 166 -8.75 -11.91 25.17
CA TYR A 166 -7.84 -10.98 24.51
C TYR A 166 -7.55 -11.38 23.06
N TRP A 167 -7.29 -10.39 22.20
CA TRP A 167 -6.79 -10.61 20.86
C TRP A 167 -5.26 -10.53 20.85
N ALA A 168 -4.62 -11.57 20.38
CA ALA A 168 -3.18 -11.61 20.18
C ALA A 168 -2.84 -11.31 18.72
N VAL A 169 -2.04 -10.27 18.49
CA VAL A 169 -1.44 -9.94 17.19
C VAL A 169 0.03 -10.33 17.26
N ARG A 170 0.45 -11.21 16.38
CA ARG A 170 1.82 -11.75 16.35
C ARG A 170 2.65 -11.08 15.26
N ASN A 171 3.97 -11.21 15.34
CA ASN A 171 4.87 -10.76 14.28
C ASN A 171 4.61 -11.49 12.95
N SER A 172 4.09 -12.73 13.00
CA SER A 172 3.65 -13.47 11.80
C SER A 172 2.45 -12.85 11.09
N ASP A 173 1.69 -11.99 11.77
CA ASP A 173 0.54 -11.27 11.20
C ASP A 173 0.96 -9.95 10.53
N ALA A 174 2.29 -9.70 10.44
CA ALA A 174 2.82 -8.55 9.73
C ALA A 174 2.41 -8.62 8.26
N HIS A 175 1.96 -7.49 7.72
CA HIS A 175 1.42 -7.40 6.38
C HIS A 175 1.79 -6.07 5.72
N ALA A 176 1.86 -6.08 4.39
CA ALA A 176 2.07 -4.90 3.58
C ALA A 176 0.96 -4.81 2.52
N TRP A 177 0.43 -3.59 2.33
CA TRP A 177 -0.56 -3.29 1.31
C TRP A 177 -0.24 -1.98 0.62
N ALA A 178 -0.98 -1.66 -0.42
CA ALA A 178 -0.87 -0.41 -1.15
C ALA A 178 -1.94 0.59 -0.71
N GLU A 179 -1.61 1.86 -0.80
CA GLU A 179 -2.58 2.95 -0.82
C GLU A 179 -2.33 3.82 -2.04
N ILE A 180 -3.40 4.20 -2.74
CA ILE A 180 -3.38 5.18 -3.83
C ILE A 180 -4.14 6.44 -3.40
N TRP A 181 -3.63 7.60 -3.80
CA TRP A 181 -4.34 8.85 -3.55
C TRP A 181 -5.18 9.25 -4.75
N LEU A 182 -6.45 9.52 -4.49
CA LEU A 182 -7.43 9.95 -5.49
C LEU A 182 -7.99 11.30 -5.13
N GLN A 183 -8.01 12.21 -6.10
CA GLN A 183 -8.53 13.58 -5.89
C GLN A 183 -9.97 13.56 -5.38
N GLY A 184 -10.23 14.30 -4.30
CA GLY A 184 -11.55 14.38 -3.65
C GLY A 184 -11.96 13.15 -2.85
N ARG A 185 -11.17 12.04 -2.89
CA ARG A 185 -11.41 10.82 -2.10
C ARG A 185 -10.33 10.60 -1.05
N GLY A 186 -9.14 11.19 -1.22
CA GLY A 186 -7.98 10.96 -0.36
C GLY A 186 -7.34 9.60 -0.58
N TRP A 187 -6.64 9.11 0.43
CA TRP A 187 -5.99 7.80 0.38
C TRP A 187 -7.00 6.66 0.38
N GLN A 188 -6.85 5.76 -0.57
CA GLN A 188 -7.68 4.56 -0.74
C GLN A 188 -6.79 3.33 -0.55
N ARG A 189 -7.14 2.49 0.43
CA ARG A 189 -6.47 1.20 0.66
C ARG A 189 -6.80 0.23 -0.46
N ILE A 190 -5.75 -0.42 -0.97
CA ILE A 190 -5.84 -1.53 -1.90
C ILE A 190 -4.89 -2.62 -1.42
N ASP A 191 -5.40 -3.80 -1.18
CA ASP A 191 -4.61 -4.95 -0.80
C ASP A 191 -4.50 -5.92 -1.99
N PRO A 192 -3.42 -5.82 -2.78
CA PRO A 192 -3.30 -6.65 -3.98
C PRO A 192 -3.00 -8.12 -3.66
N THR A 193 -2.58 -8.43 -2.43
CA THR A 193 -2.33 -9.82 -2.00
C THR A 193 -3.61 -10.65 -2.01
N GLY A 194 -4.76 -10.03 -1.73
CA GLY A 194 -6.06 -10.71 -1.77
C GLY A 194 -6.54 -11.06 -3.18
N ALA A 195 -5.82 -10.67 -4.23
CA ALA A 195 -6.14 -10.99 -5.62
C ALA A 195 -5.40 -12.25 -6.14
N ILE A 196 -4.46 -12.79 -5.38
CA ILE A 196 -3.68 -14.02 -5.70
C ILE A 196 -4.28 -15.26 -4.97
#